data_15180c575cedc430f98275e32910979b
#
_entry.id   15180c575cedc430f98275e32910979b
#
_cell.length_a   1.000
_cell.length_b   1.000
_cell.length_c   1.000
_cell.angle_alpha   90.00
_cell.angle_beta   90.00
_cell.angle_gamma   90.00
#
_symmetry.space_group_name_H-M   'P 1'
#
loop_
_entity.id
_entity.type
_entity.pdbx_description
1 polymer ?
#
loop_
_entity_poly.entity_id
_entity_poly.type
_entity_poly.pdbx_seq_one_letter_code
_entity_poly.pdbx_strand_id
1 'polypeptide(L)'
;PAGKLADLSKKYPDRFINVGVAESSMISMCAGLAMRGLRPFAYSIASFSIFRPFEMVRIDVGYQNLPVVIVGMGAGTVYSTLGGTHLTQEDVSVIRCLPNFTILNPCDPLELEECLKFLCTKNNSPCYLRIGKSGEQNFTNNSYQKWEFNKPRVILKGNDNLCLIGTGPI
;
A
#
# COMPACT_ATOMS: atom_id res chain seq x y z
N PRO A 1 -15.84 -9.86 -1.59
CA PRO A 1 -14.50 -9.52 -1.11
C PRO A 1 -13.55 -10.64 -1.49
N ALA A 2 -12.37 -10.30 -1.94
CA ALA A 2 -11.33 -11.28 -2.12
C ALA A 2 -11.20 -12.08 -0.82
N GLY A 3 -11.14 -13.41 -0.89
CA GLY A 3 -11.25 -14.32 0.26
C GLY A 3 -10.33 -14.01 1.45
N LYS A 4 -9.25 -13.26 1.22
CA LYS A 4 -8.29 -12.80 2.23
C LYS A 4 -8.86 -11.79 3.25
N LEU A 5 -9.92 -11.05 2.91
CA LEU A 5 -10.57 -10.08 3.80
C LEU A 5 -11.89 -10.60 4.40
N ALA A 6 -12.27 -11.84 4.11
CA ALA A 6 -13.52 -12.41 4.59
C ALA A 6 -13.60 -12.47 6.11
N ASP A 7 -12.51 -12.82 6.78
CA ASP A 7 -12.47 -12.88 8.25
C ASP A 7 -12.54 -11.49 8.88
N LEU A 8 -11.91 -10.49 8.25
CA LEU A 8 -12.01 -9.11 8.70
C LEU A 8 -13.45 -8.60 8.59
N SER A 9 -14.13 -8.85 7.46
CA SER A 9 -15.51 -8.43 7.25
C SER A 9 -16.50 -9.12 8.20
N LYS A 10 -16.25 -10.38 8.57
CA LYS A 10 -17.06 -11.10 9.56
C LYS A 10 -16.84 -10.57 10.98
N LYS A 11 -15.58 -10.29 11.33
CA LYS A 11 -15.21 -9.84 12.68
C LYS A 11 -15.61 -8.39 12.95
N TYR A 12 -15.59 -7.54 11.91
CA TYR A 12 -15.86 -6.11 12.02
C TYR A 12 -16.81 -5.63 10.90
N PRO A 13 -18.07 -6.10 10.85
CA PRO A 13 -18.99 -5.79 9.76
C PRO A 13 -19.25 -4.29 9.60
N ASP A 14 -19.34 -3.56 10.70
CA ASP A 14 -19.59 -2.09 10.71
C ASP A 14 -18.37 -1.26 10.25
N ARG A 15 -17.22 -1.89 10.09
CA ARG A 15 -15.97 -1.26 9.63
C ARG A 15 -15.54 -1.74 8.24
N PHE A 16 -16.34 -2.58 7.61
CA PHE A 16 -16.03 -3.15 6.30
C PHE A 16 -17.11 -2.75 5.29
N ILE A 17 -16.72 -1.98 4.28
CA ILE A 17 -17.60 -1.53 3.22
C ILE A 17 -17.12 -2.12 1.90
N ASN A 18 -17.98 -2.84 1.21
CA ASN A 18 -17.73 -3.32 -0.15
C ASN A 18 -18.48 -2.44 -1.14
N VAL A 19 -17.75 -1.66 -1.91
CA VAL A 19 -18.30 -0.72 -2.90
C VAL A 19 -18.53 -1.36 -4.27
N GLY A 20 -18.28 -2.66 -4.42
CA GLY A 20 -18.31 -3.32 -5.73
C GLY A 20 -17.11 -2.93 -6.60
N VAL A 21 -17.30 -2.97 -7.93
CA VAL A 21 -16.27 -2.59 -8.92
C VAL A 21 -16.39 -1.10 -9.22
N ALA A 22 -16.10 -0.26 -8.24
CA ALA A 22 -16.29 1.18 -8.31
C ALA A 22 -15.16 1.94 -7.60
N GLU A 23 -13.93 1.80 -8.10
CA GLU A 23 -12.72 2.31 -7.44
C GLU A 23 -12.72 3.83 -7.31
N SER A 24 -13.27 4.57 -8.27
CA SER A 24 -13.41 6.03 -8.18
C SER A 24 -14.30 6.43 -7.00
N SER A 25 -15.46 5.79 -6.87
CA SER A 25 -16.36 6.02 -5.73
C SER A 25 -15.73 5.59 -4.40
N MET A 26 -14.95 4.50 -4.41
CA MET A 26 -14.22 4.04 -3.22
C MET A 26 -13.26 5.12 -2.71
N ILE A 27 -12.46 5.72 -3.57
CA ILE A 27 -11.49 6.75 -3.16
C ILE A 27 -12.19 8.00 -2.67
N SER A 28 -13.21 8.52 -3.38
CA SER A 28 -13.96 9.70 -2.94
C SER A 28 -14.70 9.45 -1.62
N MET A 29 -15.26 8.25 -1.42
CA MET A 29 -15.87 7.86 -0.13
C MET A 29 -14.82 7.84 0.99
N CYS A 30 -13.64 7.28 0.74
CA CYS A 30 -12.55 7.29 1.71
C CYS A 30 -12.12 8.73 2.06
N ALA A 31 -12.06 9.64 1.08
CA ALA A 31 -11.79 11.05 1.35
C ALA A 31 -12.86 11.65 2.28
N GLY A 32 -14.14 11.43 2.01
CA GLY A 32 -15.24 11.88 2.88
C GLY A 32 -15.18 11.32 4.30
N LEU A 33 -14.84 10.04 4.45
CA LEU A 33 -14.64 9.40 5.76
C LEU A 33 -13.45 10.02 6.51
N ALA A 34 -12.35 10.30 5.80
CA ALA A 34 -11.17 10.93 6.38
C ALA A 34 -11.46 12.37 6.86
N MET A 35 -12.26 13.14 6.13
CA MET A 35 -12.73 14.46 6.55
C MET A 35 -13.57 14.41 7.84
N ARG A 36 -14.17 13.26 8.15
CA ARG A 36 -14.91 13.01 9.41
C ARG A 36 -14.02 12.45 10.52
N GLY A 37 -12.69 12.47 10.36
CA GLY A 37 -11.73 12.03 11.37
C GLY A 37 -11.46 10.53 11.39
N LEU A 38 -11.94 9.78 10.40
CA LEU A 38 -11.62 8.36 10.26
C LEU A 38 -10.32 8.16 9.48
N ARG A 39 -9.74 6.97 9.60
CA ARG A 39 -8.59 6.54 8.80
C ARG A 39 -8.97 5.36 7.91
N PRO A 40 -9.51 5.62 6.72
CA PRO A 40 -9.94 4.55 5.83
C PRO A 40 -8.75 3.91 5.10
N PHE A 41 -8.90 2.61 4.82
CA PHE A 41 -8.02 1.81 3.99
C PHE A 41 -8.78 1.42 2.72
N ALA A 42 -8.46 2.04 1.60
CA ALA A 42 -9.02 1.72 0.28
C ALA A 42 -8.23 0.56 -0.33
N TYR A 43 -8.83 -0.63 -0.43
CA TYR A 43 -8.14 -1.85 -0.85
C TYR A 43 -8.64 -2.32 -2.21
N SER A 44 -7.74 -2.45 -3.18
CA SER A 44 -8.00 -3.09 -4.48
C SER A 44 -6.68 -3.63 -5.08
N ILE A 45 -6.77 -4.27 -6.26
CA ILE A 45 -5.58 -4.56 -7.07
C ILE A 45 -4.89 -3.24 -7.43
N ALA A 46 -3.56 -3.21 -7.41
CA ALA A 46 -2.78 -1.98 -7.53
C ALA A 46 -3.14 -1.15 -8.77
N SER A 47 -3.28 -1.78 -9.95
CA SER A 47 -3.69 -1.09 -11.18
C SER A 47 -5.06 -0.42 -11.05
N PHE A 48 -5.98 -1.01 -10.33
CA PHE A 48 -7.34 -0.50 -10.17
C PHE A 48 -7.44 0.54 -9.07
N SER A 49 -6.65 0.40 -7.99
CA SER A 49 -6.67 1.36 -6.88
C SER A 49 -6.00 2.69 -7.21
N ILE A 50 -5.13 2.73 -8.23
CA ILE A 50 -4.35 3.92 -8.60
C ILE A 50 -4.80 4.52 -9.93
N PHE A 51 -4.82 3.74 -11.02
CA PHE A 51 -5.00 4.34 -12.35
C PHE A 51 -6.43 4.72 -12.66
N ARG A 52 -7.41 3.89 -12.30
CA ARG A 52 -8.83 4.21 -12.52
C ARG A 52 -9.28 5.46 -11.76
N PRO A 53 -9.01 5.58 -10.44
CA PRO A 53 -9.42 6.72 -9.64
C PRO A 53 -8.35 7.82 -9.54
N PHE A 54 -7.41 7.92 -10.49
CA PHE A 54 -6.23 8.78 -10.33
C PHE A 54 -6.57 10.24 -10.04
N GLU A 55 -7.61 10.78 -10.67
CA GLU A 55 -8.08 12.12 -10.36
C GLU A 55 -8.49 12.26 -8.90
N MET A 56 -9.29 11.32 -8.38
CA MET A 56 -9.75 11.30 -6.98
C MET A 56 -8.57 11.12 -6.03
N VAL A 57 -7.62 10.25 -6.36
CA VAL A 57 -6.38 10.09 -5.59
C VAL A 57 -5.62 11.41 -5.51
N ARG A 58 -5.51 12.12 -6.64
CA ARG A 58 -4.80 13.40 -6.73
C ARG A 58 -5.53 14.53 -6.01
N ILE A 59 -6.83 14.71 -6.28
CA ILE A 59 -7.60 15.88 -5.83
C ILE A 59 -8.26 15.63 -4.48
N ASP A 60 -9.03 14.53 -4.34
CA ASP A 60 -9.79 14.30 -3.12
C ASP A 60 -8.89 13.92 -1.95
N VAL A 61 -7.79 13.22 -2.22
CA VAL A 61 -6.90 12.70 -1.18
C VAL A 61 -5.61 13.50 -1.07
N GLY A 62 -4.81 13.56 -2.13
CA GLY A 62 -3.46 14.14 -2.11
C GLY A 62 -3.47 15.65 -1.91
N TYR A 63 -4.25 16.38 -2.71
CA TYR A 63 -4.34 17.83 -2.62
C TYR A 63 -4.87 18.30 -1.27
N GLN A 64 -5.88 17.61 -0.73
CA GLN A 64 -6.46 17.90 0.58
C GLN A 64 -5.66 17.35 1.76
N ASN A 65 -4.57 16.61 1.51
CA ASN A 65 -3.71 15.97 2.53
C ASN A 65 -4.50 15.12 3.53
N LEU A 66 -5.43 14.30 3.04
CA LEU A 66 -6.26 13.47 3.90
C LEU A 66 -5.59 12.14 4.27
N PRO A 67 -5.74 11.64 5.51
CA PRO A 67 -5.08 10.43 5.98
C PRO A 67 -5.73 9.14 5.45
N VAL A 68 -5.88 9.04 4.14
CA VAL A 68 -6.36 7.84 3.44
C VAL A 68 -5.19 6.93 3.14
N VAL A 69 -5.33 5.65 3.44
CA VAL A 69 -4.37 4.62 3.04
C VAL A 69 -4.91 3.90 1.80
N ILE A 70 -4.25 4.07 0.67
CA ILE A 70 -4.57 3.35 -0.56
C ILE A 70 -3.71 2.10 -0.60
N VAL A 71 -4.34 0.94 -0.55
CA VAL A 71 -3.66 -0.36 -0.59
C VAL A 71 -3.71 -0.91 -2.02
N GLY A 72 -2.54 -0.98 -2.65
CA GLY A 72 -2.36 -1.59 -3.96
C GLY A 72 -1.84 -3.02 -3.83
N MET A 73 -2.72 -3.99 -3.97
CA MET A 73 -2.40 -5.41 -3.86
C MET A 73 -1.91 -5.97 -5.19
N GLY A 74 -0.88 -6.81 -5.14
CA GLY A 74 -0.35 -7.50 -6.31
C GLY A 74 0.34 -6.59 -7.32
N ALA A 75 1.00 -5.54 -6.84
CA ALA A 75 1.74 -4.59 -7.68
C ALA A 75 2.99 -5.23 -8.34
N GLY A 76 3.55 -4.54 -9.30
CA GLY A 76 4.67 -5.05 -10.11
C GLY A 76 4.20 -6.09 -11.12
N THR A 77 4.91 -7.21 -11.19
CA THR A 77 4.66 -8.30 -12.15
C THR A 77 3.87 -9.48 -11.57
N VAL A 78 3.37 -9.36 -10.35
CA VAL A 78 2.68 -10.45 -9.62
C VAL A 78 1.51 -11.04 -10.41
N TYR A 79 0.83 -10.23 -11.20
CA TYR A 79 -0.28 -10.63 -12.06
C TYR A 79 0.09 -10.74 -13.54
N SER A 80 1.35 -11.05 -13.87
CA SER A 80 1.84 -11.14 -15.25
C SER A 80 1.01 -12.04 -16.16
N THR A 81 0.49 -13.16 -15.61
CA THR A 81 -0.38 -14.08 -16.35
C THR A 81 -1.74 -13.49 -16.76
N LEU A 82 -2.16 -12.38 -16.15
CA LEU A 82 -3.41 -11.68 -16.45
C LEU A 82 -3.20 -10.53 -17.45
N GLY A 83 -1.95 -10.28 -17.85
CA GLY A 83 -1.59 -9.28 -18.86
C GLY A 83 -1.63 -7.84 -18.38
N GLY A 84 -1.49 -6.90 -19.30
CA GLY A 84 -1.28 -5.48 -19.05
C GLY A 84 -2.35 -4.77 -18.22
N THR A 85 -3.57 -5.30 -18.15
CA THR A 85 -4.65 -4.72 -17.33
C THR A 85 -4.43 -4.89 -15.83
N HIS A 86 -3.59 -5.85 -15.43
CA HIS A 86 -3.30 -6.19 -14.04
C HIS A 86 -1.84 -5.91 -13.64
N LEU A 87 -0.96 -5.75 -14.61
CA LEU A 87 0.42 -5.32 -14.35
C LEU A 87 0.45 -3.90 -13.82
N THR A 88 1.31 -3.64 -12.86
CA THR A 88 1.42 -2.32 -12.24
C THR A 88 2.88 -2.05 -11.91
N GLN A 89 3.61 -1.52 -12.87
CA GLN A 89 5.04 -1.19 -12.73
C GLN A 89 5.27 0.31 -12.52
N GLU A 90 4.34 1.14 -12.96
CA GLU A 90 4.42 2.60 -12.98
C GLU A 90 3.81 3.25 -11.71
N ASP A 91 3.15 2.49 -10.87
CA ASP A 91 2.38 2.96 -9.71
C ASP A 91 3.20 3.87 -8.77
N VAL A 92 4.42 3.45 -8.45
CA VAL A 92 5.32 4.25 -7.60
C VAL A 92 5.69 5.57 -8.28
N SER A 93 5.98 5.55 -9.59
CA SER A 93 6.34 6.74 -10.35
C SER A 93 5.20 7.74 -10.39
N VAL A 94 3.99 7.27 -10.61
CA VAL A 94 2.78 8.09 -10.66
C VAL A 94 2.46 8.71 -9.31
N ILE A 95 2.50 7.93 -8.23
CA ILE A 95 2.22 8.44 -6.89
C ILE A 95 3.32 9.40 -6.39
N ARG A 96 4.58 9.18 -6.75
CA ARG A 96 5.67 10.11 -6.39
C ARG A 96 5.49 11.52 -6.94
N CYS A 97 4.70 11.70 -8.00
CA CYS A 97 4.40 13.02 -8.55
C CYS A 97 3.33 13.77 -7.73
N LEU A 98 2.63 13.10 -6.83
CA LEU A 98 1.57 13.72 -6.03
C LEU A 98 2.12 14.30 -4.74
N PRO A 99 1.59 15.49 -4.30
CA PRO A 99 2.00 16.07 -3.03
C PRO A 99 1.51 15.24 -1.85
N ASN A 100 2.23 15.34 -0.74
CA ASN A 100 1.87 14.80 0.57
C ASN A 100 1.86 13.26 0.70
N PHE A 101 1.98 12.52 -0.39
CA PHE A 101 1.94 11.06 -0.34
C PHE A 101 3.18 10.45 0.30
N THR A 102 2.95 9.57 1.25
CA THR A 102 3.94 8.59 1.72
C THR A 102 3.77 7.30 0.91
N ILE A 103 4.87 6.71 0.45
CA ILE A 103 4.86 5.40 -0.21
C ILE A 103 5.53 4.39 0.72
N LEU A 104 4.81 3.33 1.05
CA LEU A 104 5.32 2.18 1.80
C LEU A 104 5.28 0.95 0.91
N ASN A 105 6.42 0.29 0.80
CA ASN A 105 6.60 -0.87 -0.08
C ASN A 105 7.33 -1.99 0.69
N PRO A 106 6.64 -2.62 1.67
CA PRO A 106 7.23 -3.69 2.48
C PRO A 106 7.62 -4.89 1.61
N CYS A 107 8.75 -5.50 1.90
CA CYS A 107 9.25 -6.67 1.16
C CYS A 107 8.66 -7.99 1.67
N ASP A 108 8.18 -8.04 2.91
CA ASP A 108 7.66 -9.24 3.54
C ASP A 108 6.56 -8.93 4.57
N PRO A 109 5.88 -9.96 5.12
CA PRO A 109 4.85 -9.77 6.14
C PRO A 109 5.31 -9.06 7.42
N LEU A 110 6.56 -9.22 7.83
CA LEU A 110 7.09 -8.55 9.02
C LEU A 110 7.26 -7.05 8.80
N GLU A 111 7.79 -6.65 7.64
CA GLU A 111 7.83 -5.24 7.27
C GLU A 111 6.43 -4.65 7.10
N LEU A 112 5.50 -5.42 6.55
CA LEU A 112 4.11 -4.98 6.43
C LEU A 112 3.50 -4.69 7.80
N GLU A 113 3.76 -5.53 8.80
CA GLU A 113 3.29 -5.29 10.18
C GLU A 113 3.84 -3.97 10.74
N GLU A 114 5.13 -3.69 10.56
CA GLU A 114 5.74 -2.43 11.00
C GLU A 114 5.18 -1.21 10.23
N CYS A 115 4.95 -1.35 8.92
CA CYS A 115 4.28 -0.33 8.12
C CYS A 115 2.86 -0.05 8.64
N LEU A 116 2.08 -1.07 8.98
CA LEU A 116 0.73 -0.89 9.54
C LEU A 116 0.77 -0.22 10.91
N LYS A 117 1.69 -0.59 11.79
CA LYS A 117 1.91 0.09 13.07
C LYS A 117 2.23 1.57 12.87
N PHE A 118 3.13 1.89 11.96
CA PHE A 118 3.48 3.27 11.60
C PHE A 118 2.26 4.05 11.08
N LEU A 119 1.51 3.47 10.16
CA LEU A 119 0.31 4.08 9.59
C LEU A 119 -0.75 4.36 10.67
N CYS A 120 -0.94 3.46 11.62
CA CYS A 120 -1.96 3.62 12.66
C CYS A 120 -1.56 4.59 13.77
N THR A 121 -0.26 4.88 13.96
CA THR A 121 0.21 5.62 15.15
C THR A 121 0.91 6.93 14.84
N LYS A 122 1.56 7.07 13.69
CA LYS A 122 2.48 8.19 13.41
C LYS A 122 2.17 8.95 12.13
N ASN A 123 1.54 8.32 11.14
CA ASN A 123 1.27 8.97 9.86
C ASN A 123 -0.13 9.59 9.85
N ASN A 124 -0.23 10.89 9.55
CA ASN A 124 -1.47 11.62 9.37
C ASN A 124 -1.65 12.17 7.95
N SER A 125 -0.85 11.71 7.01
CA SER A 125 -0.89 12.09 5.59
C SER A 125 -1.37 10.93 4.73
N PRO A 126 -1.76 11.19 3.47
CA PRO A 126 -2.11 10.13 2.54
C PRO A 126 -0.94 9.15 2.34
N CYS A 127 -1.28 7.89 2.18
CA CYS A 127 -0.30 6.84 1.99
C CYS A 127 -0.71 5.89 0.87
N TYR A 128 0.25 5.50 0.05
CA TYR A 128 0.16 4.35 -0.83
C TYR A 128 0.93 3.18 -0.20
N LEU A 129 0.20 2.15 0.21
CA LEU A 129 0.75 0.91 0.74
C LEU A 129 0.76 -0.15 -0.37
N ARG A 130 1.93 -0.39 -0.93
CA ARG A 130 2.15 -1.31 -2.03
C ARG A 130 2.50 -2.69 -1.50
N ILE A 131 1.66 -3.68 -1.74
CA ILE A 131 1.85 -5.03 -1.21
C ILE A 131 1.84 -6.10 -2.31
N GLY A 132 2.46 -7.23 -2.03
CA GLY A 132 2.38 -8.43 -2.85
C GLY A 132 0.98 -9.06 -2.85
N LYS A 133 0.86 -10.23 -3.44
CA LYS A 133 -0.43 -10.94 -3.55
C LYS A 133 -0.74 -11.76 -2.31
N SER A 134 0.19 -12.58 -1.89
CA SER A 134 0.20 -13.42 -0.67
C SER A 134 1.24 -14.52 -0.79
N GLY A 135 1.63 -15.10 0.34
CA GLY A 135 2.57 -16.22 0.38
C GLY A 135 4.03 -15.77 0.32
N GLU A 136 4.30 -14.49 0.47
CA GLU A 136 5.64 -13.98 0.61
C GLU A 136 6.30 -14.58 1.85
N GLN A 137 7.56 -14.98 1.70
CA GLN A 137 8.36 -15.52 2.80
C GLN A 137 8.88 -14.38 3.67
N ASN A 138 9.16 -14.67 4.95
CA ASN A 138 9.79 -13.72 5.84
C ASN A 138 11.31 -13.70 5.60
N PHE A 139 11.81 -12.63 5.00
CA PHE A 139 13.24 -12.43 4.74
C PHE A 139 13.91 -11.58 5.82
N THR A 140 13.14 -10.75 6.51
CA THR A 140 13.66 -9.75 7.44
C THR A 140 13.77 -10.24 8.89
N ASN A 141 13.48 -11.50 9.18
CA ASN A 141 13.61 -12.12 10.50
C ASN A 141 14.99 -11.92 11.14
N ASN A 142 16.05 -12.00 10.33
CA ASN A 142 17.44 -11.90 10.77
C ASN A 142 18.08 -10.57 10.37
N SER A 143 17.29 -9.54 10.13
CA SER A 143 17.79 -8.20 9.80
C SER A 143 18.66 -7.67 10.95
N TYR A 144 19.84 -7.14 10.62
CA TYR A 144 20.76 -6.52 11.58
C TYR A 144 20.21 -5.24 12.21
N GLN A 145 19.18 -4.65 11.60
CA GLN A 145 18.61 -3.38 12.04
C GLN A 145 17.08 -3.49 12.10
N LYS A 146 16.50 -2.80 13.06
CA LYS A 146 15.04 -2.68 13.15
C LYS A 146 14.52 -1.81 11.98
N TRP A 147 13.29 -2.08 11.58
CA TRP A 147 12.61 -1.21 10.62
C TRP A 147 12.36 0.18 11.23
N GLU A 148 12.73 1.21 10.50
CA GLU A 148 12.42 2.60 10.82
C GLU A 148 11.95 3.30 9.56
N PHE A 149 10.89 4.10 9.68
CA PHE A 149 10.38 4.87 8.55
C PHE A 149 11.46 5.80 7.97
N ASN A 150 11.56 5.82 6.65
CA ASN A 150 12.49 6.66 5.89
C ASN A 150 13.98 6.39 6.16
N LYS A 151 14.32 5.19 6.65
CA LYS A 151 15.71 4.76 6.80
C LYS A 151 15.96 3.45 6.05
N PRO A 152 17.01 3.41 5.21
CA PRO A 152 17.47 2.14 4.65
C PRO A 152 18.01 1.26 5.77
N ARG A 153 17.89 -0.05 5.62
CA ARG A 153 18.47 -1.01 6.56
C ARG A 153 19.24 -2.12 5.85
N VAL A 154 20.24 -2.63 6.52
CA VAL A 154 21.03 -3.76 6.02
C VAL A 154 20.29 -5.06 6.35
N ILE A 155 19.84 -5.76 5.34
CA ILE A 155 19.21 -7.09 5.46
C ILE A 155 20.29 -8.17 5.53
N LEU A 156 21.27 -8.11 4.63
CA LEU A 156 22.35 -9.07 4.53
C LEU A 156 23.68 -8.32 4.41
N LYS A 157 24.65 -8.68 5.27
CA LYS A 157 26.02 -8.20 5.13
C LYS A 157 26.76 -9.06 4.12
N GLY A 158 27.44 -8.40 3.20
CA GLY A 158 28.35 -8.99 2.22
C GLY A 158 29.78 -8.50 2.42
N ASN A 159 30.54 -8.54 1.33
CA ASN A 159 31.83 -7.86 1.22
C ASN A 159 31.61 -6.43 0.69
N ASP A 160 32.61 -5.58 0.79
CA ASP A 160 32.48 -4.15 0.45
C ASP A 160 32.57 -3.85 -1.07
N ASN A 161 32.54 -4.87 -1.92
CA ASN A 161 32.71 -4.70 -3.37
C ASN A 161 31.40 -4.43 -4.12
N LEU A 162 30.25 -4.83 -3.56
CA LEU A 162 28.94 -4.69 -4.21
C LEU A 162 27.88 -4.40 -3.18
N CYS A 163 27.06 -3.39 -3.47
CA CYS A 163 25.86 -3.05 -2.68
C CYS A 163 24.62 -3.25 -3.58
N LEU A 164 23.70 -4.12 -3.15
CA LEU A 164 22.38 -4.28 -3.76
C LEU A 164 21.36 -3.50 -2.94
N ILE A 165 20.62 -2.64 -3.60
CA ILE A 165 19.54 -1.85 -2.98
C ILE A 165 18.22 -2.26 -3.60
N GLY A 166 17.29 -2.75 -2.78
CA GLY A 166 15.98 -3.19 -3.21
C GLY A 166 14.87 -2.56 -2.38
N THR A 167 13.65 -2.62 -2.91
CA THR A 167 12.43 -2.19 -2.22
C THR A 167 11.25 -3.04 -2.66
N GLY A 168 10.43 -3.46 -1.71
CA GLY A 168 9.25 -4.28 -1.95
C GLY A 168 9.54 -5.76 -2.16
N PRO A 169 8.49 -6.54 -2.42
CA PRO A 169 8.62 -7.96 -2.71
C PRO A 169 9.31 -8.16 -4.06
N ILE A 170 10.26 -9.08 -4.11
CA ILE A 170 11.04 -9.46 -5.29
C ILE A 170 10.54 -10.80 -5.80
#